data_1d181803e264b3f7cc139ae6ea496df1
#
_entry.id   1d181803e264b3f7cc139ae6ea496df1
#
_cell.length_a   1.000
_cell.length_b   1.000
_cell.length_c   1.000
_cell.angle_alpha   90.00
_cell.angle_beta   90.00
_cell.angle_gamma   90.00
#
_symmetry.space_group_name_H-M   'P 1'
#
loop_
_entity.id
_entity.type
_entity.pdbx_description
1 polymer ?
#
loop_
_entity_poly.entity_id
_entity_poly.type
_entity_poly.pdbx_seq_one_letter_code
_entity_poly.pdbx_strand_id
1 'polypeptide(L)' 'YSKAIEMDSHLAEAYYNRGIARLALKQQAQAVADLSKAGELGLYAAYSIIKQNRK' A
#
# COMPACT_ATOMS: atom_id res chain seq x y z
N TYR A 1 -8.81 16.49 3.82
CA TYR A 1 -8.13 15.39 3.27
C TYR A 1 -9.15 14.50 2.79
N SER A 2 -9.63 14.78 1.92
CA SER A 2 -10.66 14.25 1.67
C SER A 2 -10.92 14.09 0.28
N LYS A 3 -11.12 15.09 -0.51
CA LYS A 3 -11.59 14.92 -1.84
C LYS A 3 -10.57 14.28 -2.73
N ALA A 4 -9.34 14.73 -2.68
CA ALA A 4 -8.31 14.14 -3.51
C ALA A 4 -8.08 12.71 -3.15
N ILE A 5 -8.10 12.41 -1.87
CA ILE A 5 -7.88 11.06 -1.42
C ILE A 5 -9.03 10.17 -1.84
N GLU A 6 -10.23 10.68 -1.76
CA GLU A 6 -11.38 9.91 -2.18
C GLU A 6 -11.30 9.52 -3.64
N MET A 7 -10.82 10.42 -4.46
CA MET A 7 -10.73 10.13 -5.88
C MET A 7 -9.80 8.99 -6.19
N ASP A 8 -8.78 8.83 -5.36
CA ASP A 8 -7.78 7.82 -5.60
C ASP A 8 -7.98 6.57 -4.77
N SER A 9 -9.09 6.48 -4.04
CA SER A 9 -9.24 5.39 -3.08
C SER A 9 -9.26 4.02 -3.74
N HIS A 10 -9.90 3.89 -4.89
CA HIS A 10 -9.94 2.60 -5.57
C HIS A 10 -8.57 2.19 -6.04
N LEU A 11 -7.80 3.14 -6.55
CA LEU A 11 -6.46 2.84 -6.99
C LEU A 11 -5.58 2.48 -5.81
N ALA A 12 -5.72 3.22 -4.71
CA ALA A 12 -4.96 2.92 -3.52
C ALA A 12 -5.25 1.53 -3.00
N GLU A 13 -6.52 1.14 -3.02
CA GLU A 13 -6.89 -0.20 -2.58
C GLU A 13 -6.27 -1.27 -3.47
N ALA A 14 -6.24 -1.02 -4.77
CA ALA A 14 -5.66 -1.98 -5.69
C ALA A 14 -4.18 -2.19 -5.38
N TYR A 15 -3.45 -1.11 -5.16
CA TYR A 15 -2.04 -1.23 -4.80
C TYR A 15 -1.87 -1.90 -3.45
N TYR A 16 -2.74 -1.58 -2.51
CA TYR A 16 -2.67 -2.15 -1.18
C TYR A 16 -2.87 -3.66 -1.25
N ASN A 17 -3.90 -4.10 -1.94
CA ASN A 17 -4.21 -5.52 -2.04
C ASN A 17 -3.09 -6.26 -2.75
N ARG A 18 -2.55 -5.66 -3.80
CA ARG A 18 -1.46 -6.30 -4.52
C ARG A 18 -0.22 -6.40 -3.65
N GLY A 19 0.04 -5.35 -2.87
CA GLY A 19 1.17 -5.38 -1.95
C GLY A 19 1.05 -6.49 -0.95
N ILE A 20 -0.14 -6.67 -0.39
CA ILE A 20 -0.37 -7.75 0.56
C ILE A 20 -0.14 -9.10 -0.11
N ALA A 21 -0.65 -9.27 -1.32
CA ALA A 21 -0.47 -10.53 -2.04
C ALA A 21 1.01 -10.80 -2.30
N ARG A 22 1.78 -9.77 -2.64
CA ARG A 22 3.19 -9.94 -2.90
C ARG A 22 3.97 -10.29 -1.65
N LEU A 23 3.53 -9.77 -0.50
CA LEU A 23 4.14 -10.17 0.76
C LEU A 23 3.91 -11.67 1.00
N ALA A 24 2.72 -12.13 0.70
CA ALA A 24 2.43 -13.56 0.86
C ALA A 24 3.30 -14.41 -0.05
N LEU A 25 3.69 -13.87 -1.19
CA LEU A 25 4.58 -14.56 -2.11
C LEU A 25 6.05 -14.29 -1.83
N LYS A 26 6.34 -13.60 -0.74
CA LYS A 26 7.69 -13.26 -0.33
C LYS A 26 8.40 -12.35 -1.33
N GLN A 27 7.65 -11.58 -2.08
CA GLN A 27 8.19 -10.59 -2.99
C GLN A 27 8.23 -9.25 -2.26
N GLN A 28 9.05 -9.19 -1.25
CA GLN A 28 9.01 -8.09 -0.29
C GLN A 28 9.33 -6.74 -0.92
N ALA A 29 10.33 -6.69 -1.78
CA ALA A 29 10.70 -5.42 -2.41
C ALA A 29 9.55 -4.85 -3.23
N GLN A 30 8.88 -5.72 -3.98
CA GLN A 30 7.76 -5.28 -4.80
C GLN A 30 6.55 -4.95 -3.95
N ALA A 31 6.36 -5.70 -2.87
CA ALA A 31 5.27 -5.42 -1.97
C ALA A 31 5.43 -4.05 -1.34
N VAL A 32 6.62 -3.71 -0.92
CA VAL A 32 6.88 -2.41 -0.32
C VAL A 32 6.61 -1.31 -1.33
N ALA A 33 7.00 -1.52 -2.58
CA ALA A 33 6.75 -0.53 -3.61
C ALA A 33 5.24 -0.30 -3.78
N ASP A 34 4.47 -1.38 -3.83
CA ASP A 34 3.02 -1.26 -3.99
C ASP A 34 2.39 -0.60 -2.77
N LEU A 35 2.83 -0.99 -1.58
CA LEU A 35 2.26 -0.41 -0.37
C LEU A 35 2.64 1.05 -0.23
N SER A 36 3.85 1.42 -0.65
CA SER A 36 4.23 2.83 -0.63
C SER A 36 3.34 3.63 -1.56
N LYS A 37 3.05 3.07 -2.72
CA LYS A 37 2.17 3.76 -3.66
C LYS A 37 0.78 3.91 -3.08
N ALA A 38 0.28 2.88 -2.43
CA ALA A 38 -1.03 2.97 -1.79
C ALA A 38 -1.03 4.07 -0.74
N GLY A 39 0.05 4.17 0.03
CA GLY A 39 0.14 5.20 1.05
C GLY A 39 0.16 6.59 0.44
N GLU A 40 0.88 6.76 -0.66
CA GLU A 40 0.93 8.04 -1.35
C GLU A 40 -0.43 8.46 -1.85
N LEU A 41 -1.25 7.49 -2.21
CA LEU A 41 -2.59 7.77 -2.72
C LEU A 41 -3.60 7.97 -1.60
N GLY A 42 -3.16 7.90 -0.36
CA GLY A 42 -4.01 8.21 0.77
C GLY A 42 -4.32 7.06 1.70
N LEU A 43 -3.97 5.86 1.34
CA LEU A 43 -4.24 4.70 2.18
C LEU A 43 -3.09 4.51 3.17
N TYR A 44 -3.11 5.31 4.21
CA TYR A 44 -1.97 5.36 5.13
C TYR A 44 -1.75 4.07 5.89
N ALA A 45 -2.77 3.24 5.98
CA ALA A 45 -2.61 1.94 6.62
C ALA A 45 -1.51 1.12 5.96
N ALA A 46 -1.25 1.35 4.68
CA ALA A 46 -0.21 0.64 3.98
C ALA A 46 1.16 0.90 4.59
N TYR A 47 1.38 2.09 5.09
CA TYR A 47 2.66 2.41 5.73
C TYR A 47 2.86 1.62 7.00
N SER A 48 1.79 1.34 7.73
CA SER A 48 1.89 0.53 8.93
C SER A 48 2.37 -0.86 8.59
N ILE A 49 1.89 -1.42 7.49
CA ILE A 49 2.30 -2.75 7.08
C ILE A 49 3.77 -2.77 6.70
N ILE A 50 4.22 -1.74 5.99
CA ILE A 50 5.62 -1.64 5.63
C ILE A 50 6.46 -1.59 6.90
N LYS A 51 6.02 -0.81 7.86
CA LYS A 51 6.75 -0.65 9.10
C LYS A 51 6.86 -1.97 9.85
N GLN A 52 5.78 -2.74 9.86
CA GLN A 52 5.79 -4.02 10.55
C GLN A 52 6.73 -5.03 9.90
N ASN A 53 6.95 -4.90 8.61
CA ASN A 53 7.77 -5.84 7.88
C ASN A 53 9.20 -5.41 7.72
N ARG A 54 9.52 -4.23 8.20
CA ARG A 54 10.90 -3.76 8.19
C ARG A 54 11.53 -4.12 9.51
N LYS A 55 12.55 -4.83 9.45
CA LYS A 55 13.27 -5.13 10.69
C LYS A 55 14.68 -4.61 10.65
#